data_0547f02ab571a143571ae1fb84edf82d
#
_entry.id   0547f02ab571a143571ae1fb84edf82d
#
_cell.length_a   1.000
_cell.length_b   1.000
_cell.length_c   1.000
_cell.angle_alpha   90.00
_cell.angle_beta   90.00
_cell.angle_gamma   90.00
#
_symmetry.space_group_name_H-M   'P 1'
#
loop_
_entity.id
_entity.type
_entity.pdbx_description
1 polymer ?
#
loop_
_entity_poly.entity_id
_entity_poly.type
_entity_poly.pdbx_seq_one_letter_code
_entity_poly.pdbx_strand_id
1 'polypeptide(L)'
;NDETLRAMEQLEQMAPPPPVEDKPVFDFQAKKAAAKPKLDKAEITPMIEVNTEENRLVFEGVVFDVEHKVTRTGRVLINFKMTDYTSSFSMQKWVKNEEEAQKFDIIKKNSWLRVRGNVEVNNFTRDLTMNVQDVQEVVHYERKDLMPEGERRVEFHAHTNMSTMDALPEVEEIVGTAAKWGHK
;
A
#
# COMPACT_ATOMS: atom_id res chain seq x y z
N ASN A 1 47.53 12.50 -25.87
CA ASN A 1 46.10 12.65 -26.08
C ASN A 1 45.48 11.61 -27.03
N ASP A 2 46.29 10.60 -27.40
CA ASP A 2 45.81 9.45 -28.18
C ASP A 2 44.92 8.48 -27.34
N GLU A 3 45.08 8.46 -26.02
CA GLU A 3 44.29 7.61 -25.13
C GLU A 3 42.84 8.12 -24.98
N THR A 4 42.64 9.41 -25.00
CA THR A 4 41.28 10.00 -24.92
C THR A 4 40.47 9.78 -26.20
N LEU A 5 41.10 9.80 -27.35
CA LEU A 5 40.47 9.48 -28.64
C LEU A 5 40.06 8.01 -28.72
N ARG A 6 40.93 7.09 -28.27
CA ARG A 6 40.61 5.64 -28.24
C ARG A 6 39.51 5.31 -27.23
N ALA A 7 39.43 6.02 -26.11
CA ALA A 7 38.34 5.85 -25.14
C ALA A 7 36.98 6.35 -25.69
N MET A 8 36.97 7.41 -26.50
CA MET A 8 35.77 7.90 -27.16
C MET A 8 35.29 6.97 -28.28
N GLU A 9 36.20 6.40 -29.08
CA GLU A 9 35.87 5.41 -30.10
C GLU A 9 35.32 4.10 -29.49
N GLN A 10 35.78 3.70 -28.30
CA GLN A 10 35.21 2.54 -27.60
C GLN A 10 33.82 2.79 -27.03
N LEU A 11 33.50 4.02 -26.64
CA LEU A 11 32.17 4.39 -26.20
C LEU A 11 31.15 4.45 -27.34
N GLU A 12 31.57 4.81 -28.56
CA GLU A 12 30.70 4.80 -29.74
C GLU A 12 30.41 3.38 -30.26
N GLN A 13 31.24 2.41 -29.95
CA GLN A 13 31.05 0.98 -30.34
C GLN A 13 30.22 0.16 -29.34
N MET A 14 29.85 0.74 -28.20
CA MET A 14 28.93 0.08 -27.29
C MET A 14 27.51 0.14 -27.92
N ALA A 15 27.04 -1.04 -28.33
CA ALA A 15 25.69 -1.20 -28.86
C ALA A 15 24.67 -0.53 -27.92
N PRO A 16 23.65 0.17 -28.45
CA PRO A 16 22.61 0.74 -27.63
C PRO A 16 21.98 -0.36 -26.75
N PRO A 17 21.65 -0.05 -25.50
CA PRO A 17 21.00 -1.04 -24.64
C PRO A 17 19.79 -1.62 -25.35
N PRO A 18 19.54 -2.93 -25.20
CA PRO A 18 18.39 -3.57 -25.84
C PRO A 18 17.13 -2.80 -25.49
N PRO A 19 16.16 -2.70 -26.43
CA PRO A 19 14.90 -2.02 -26.16
C PRO A 19 14.31 -2.60 -24.88
N VAL A 20 13.95 -1.74 -23.95
CA VAL A 20 13.26 -2.14 -22.73
C VAL A 20 11.97 -2.79 -23.20
N GLU A 21 11.86 -4.10 -23.04
CA GLU A 21 10.62 -4.82 -23.32
C GLU A 21 9.53 -4.13 -22.48
N ASP A 22 8.52 -3.60 -23.15
CA ASP A 22 7.34 -3.05 -22.52
C ASP A 22 6.77 -4.10 -21.56
N LYS A 23 7.03 -3.92 -20.28
CA LYS A 23 6.37 -4.72 -19.26
C LYS A 23 4.88 -4.55 -19.48
N PRO A 24 4.09 -5.62 -19.49
CA PRO A 24 2.67 -5.54 -19.77
C PRO A 24 2.06 -4.47 -18.88
N VAL A 25 1.49 -3.44 -19.49
CA VAL A 25 0.65 -2.45 -18.81
C VAL A 25 -0.46 -3.25 -18.17
N PHE A 26 -0.43 -3.37 -16.85
CA PHE A 26 -1.49 -4.03 -16.10
C PHE A 26 -2.76 -3.22 -16.33
N ASP A 27 -3.63 -3.74 -17.19
CA ASP A 27 -4.94 -3.17 -17.44
C ASP A 27 -5.82 -3.39 -16.20
N PHE A 28 -5.85 -2.39 -15.32
CA PHE A 28 -6.68 -2.39 -14.11
C PHE A 28 -8.18 -2.35 -14.41
N GLN A 29 -8.59 -2.23 -15.66
CA GLN A 29 -10.00 -2.17 -16.03
C GLN A 29 -10.65 -3.55 -16.26
N ALA A 30 -9.88 -4.61 -16.48
CA ALA A 30 -10.42 -5.92 -16.83
C ALA A 30 -10.96 -6.77 -15.65
N LYS A 31 -10.79 -6.36 -14.38
CA LYS A 31 -11.32 -7.09 -13.22
C LYS A 31 -12.62 -6.50 -12.63
N LYS A 32 -13.40 -5.78 -13.40
CA LYS A 32 -14.65 -5.13 -12.94
C LYS A 32 -15.91 -5.98 -13.11
N ALA A 33 -15.89 -7.27 -12.84
CA ALA A 33 -17.08 -8.12 -12.99
C ALA A 33 -17.38 -9.05 -11.79
N ALA A 34 -17.00 -8.68 -10.57
CA ALA A 34 -17.58 -9.29 -9.38
C ALA A 34 -18.56 -8.31 -8.74
N ALA A 35 -19.76 -8.77 -8.38
CA ALA A 35 -20.82 -7.97 -7.80
C ALA A 35 -20.27 -7.09 -6.66
N LYS A 36 -20.28 -5.77 -6.85
CA LYS A 36 -19.78 -4.81 -5.88
C LYS A 36 -20.60 -4.91 -4.59
N PRO A 37 -20.01 -5.23 -3.45
CA PRO A 37 -20.71 -5.12 -2.17
C PRO A 37 -21.14 -3.67 -1.96
N LYS A 38 -22.28 -3.45 -1.29
CA LYS A 38 -22.89 -2.13 -1.02
C LYS A 38 -22.05 -1.23 -0.07
N LEU A 39 -20.74 -1.39 -0.04
CA LEU A 39 -19.82 -0.58 0.77
C LEU A 39 -19.53 0.80 0.16
N ASP A 40 -19.73 0.98 -1.14
CA ASP A 40 -19.37 2.21 -1.88
C ASP A 40 -20.10 3.47 -1.37
N LYS A 41 -21.23 3.32 -0.68
CA LYS A 41 -22.08 4.43 -0.17
C LYS A 41 -22.08 4.55 1.35
N ALA A 42 -21.29 3.76 2.05
CA ALA A 42 -21.24 3.80 3.50
C ALA A 42 -20.41 5.02 3.97
N GLU A 43 -20.86 5.65 5.02
CA GLU A 43 -20.13 6.72 5.69
C GLU A 43 -18.84 6.15 6.29
N ILE A 44 -17.72 6.81 6.01
CA ILE A 44 -16.40 6.40 6.49
C ILE A 44 -16.15 7.10 7.81
N THR A 45 -15.82 6.33 8.84
CA THR A 45 -15.46 6.86 10.16
C THR A 45 -13.95 6.97 10.28
N PRO A 46 -13.39 8.14 10.65
CA PRO A 46 -11.97 8.27 10.94
C PRO A 46 -11.57 7.37 12.11
N MET A 47 -10.45 6.66 12.00
CA MET A 47 -10.02 5.72 13.04
C MET A 47 -9.72 6.40 14.37
N ILE A 48 -9.29 7.66 14.36
CA ILE A 48 -8.98 8.42 15.57
C ILE A 48 -10.21 8.72 16.45
N GLU A 49 -11.41 8.72 15.85
CA GLU A 49 -12.65 9.02 16.56
C GLU A 49 -13.17 7.83 17.38
N VAL A 50 -12.69 6.62 17.08
CA VAL A 50 -13.20 5.39 17.68
C VAL A 50 -12.39 5.01 18.92
N ASN A 51 -12.99 5.26 20.09
CA ASN A 51 -12.38 5.00 21.38
C ASN A 51 -13.17 3.98 22.23
N THR A 52 -14.29 3.51 21.73
CA THR A 52 -15.19 2.56 22.41
C THR A 52 -15.63 1.45 21.48
N GLU A 53 -16.29 0.44 22.05
CA GLU A 53 -16.93 -0.62 21.26
C GLU A 53 -18.09 -0.04 20.46
N GLU A 54 -18.07 -0.27 19.14
CA GLU A 54 -19.08 0.21 18.22
C GLU A 54 -19.38 -0.82 17.13
N ASN A 55 -20.62 -0.81 16.68
CA ASN A 55 -21.10 -1.74 15.66
C ASN A 55 -21.22 -1.08 14.29
N ARG A 56 -20.92 -1.86 13.25
CA ARG A 56 -21.12 -1.47 11.83
C ARG A 56 -20.30 -0.25 11.39
N LEU A 57 -19.13 -0.06 11.96
CA LEU A 57 -18.21 0.96 11.50
C LEU A 57 -17.62 0.60 10.13
N VAL A 58 -17.29 1.64 9.38
CA VAL A 58 -16.60 1.51 8.09
C VAL A 58 -15.32 2.32 8.14
N PHE A 59 -14.19 1.63 8.00
CA PHE A 59 -12.88 2.24 7.88
C PHE A 59 -12.37 2.17 6.44
N GLU A 60 -11.62 3.17 6.06
CA GLU A 60 -10.86 3.16 4.80
C GLU A 60 -9.42 3.53 5.08
N GLY A 61 -8.49 2.75 4.53
CA GLY A 61 -7.07 3.01 4.76
C GLY A 61 -6.17 1.98 4.10
N VAL A 62 -4.88 2.07 4.41
CA VAL A 62 -3.84 1.19 3.90
C VAL A 62 -3.50 0.09 4.90
N VAL A 63 -3.34 -1.11 4.39
CA VAL A 63 -2.86 -2.26 5.15
C VAL A 63 -1.35 -2.23 5.22
N PHE A 64 -0.77 -2.24 6.42
CA PHE A 64 0.68 -2.23 6.59
C PHE A 64 1.25 -3.54 7.16
N ASP A 65 0.39 -4.39 7.74
CA ASP A 65 0.81 -5.69 8.28
C ASP A 65 -0.29 -6.73 8.06
N VAL A 66 0.07 -7.96 7.70
CA VAL A 66 -0.87 -9.07 7.46
C VAL A 66 -0.28 -10.37 8.00
N GLU A 67 -1.05 -11.09 8.79
CA GLU A 67 -0.69 -12.38 9.37
C GLU A 67 -1.82 -13.38 9.18
N HIS A 68 -1.50 -14.56 8.66
CA HIS A 68 -2.44 -15.67 8.51
C HIS A 68 -2.13 -16.76 9.54
N LYS A 69 -3.12 -17.15 10.33
CA LYS A 69 -3.02 -18.22 11.32
C LYS A 69 -4.05 -19.31 11.02
N VAL A 70 -3.58 -20.53 10.77
CA VAL A 70 -4.44 -21.70 10.64
C VAL A 70 -4.59 -22.34 12.00
N THR A 71 -5.83 -22.52 12.45
CA THR A 71 -6.13 -23.18 13.73
C THR A 71 -6.14 -24.69 13.58
N ARG A 72 -6.02 -25.42 14.72
CA ARG A 72 -6.09 -26.90 14.74
C ARG A 72 -7.40 -27.44 14.16
N THR A 73 -8.46 -26.65 14.12
CA THR A 73 -9.77 -27.01 13.58
C THR A 73 -9.92 -26.71 12.09
N GLY A 74 -8.85 -26.30 11.39
CA GLY A 74 -8.87 -25.94 9.97
C GLY A 74 -9.48 -24.57 9.65
N ARG A 75 -9.84 -23.78 10.67
CA ARG A 75 -10.26 -22.39 10.46
C ARG A 75 -9.03 -21.51 10.25
N VAL A 76 -9.18 -20.54 9.38
CA VAL A 76 -8.13 -19.54 9.13
C VAL A 76 -8.52 -18.23 9.81
N LEU A 77 -7.60 -17.67 10.57
CA LEU A 77 -7.69 -16.32 11.11
C LEU A 77 -6.77 -15.42 10.30
N ILE A 78 -7.32 -14.44 9.65
CA ILE A 78 -6.58 -13.39 8.96
C ILE A 78 -6.52 -12.19 9.91
N ASN A 79 -5.35 -11.93 10.47
CA ASN A 79 -5.07 -10.72 11.22
C ASN A 79 -4.37 -9.73 10.32
N PHE A 80 -4.82 -8.49 10.31
CA PHE A 80 -4.13 -7.45 9.58
C PHE A 80 -4.26 -6.12 10.32
N LYS A 81 -3.30 -5.25 10.08
CA LYS A 81 -3.30 -3.91 10.66
C LYS A 81 -3.44 -2.88 9.56
N MET A 82 -4.27 -1.90 9.81
CA MET A 82 -4.64 -0.87 8.86
C MET A 82 -4.54 0.51 9.49
N THR A 83 -4.19 1.50 8.68
CA THR A 83 -4.14 2.91 9.08
C THR A 83 -4.80 3.80 8.03
N ASP A 84 -5.47 4.83 8.51
CA ASP A 84 -5.98 5.95 7.71
C ASP A 84 -5.10 7.19 7.85
N TYR A 85 -3.90 7.04 8.44
CA TYR A 85 -2.96 8.09 8.85
C TYR A 85 -3.45 9.01 9.98
N THR A 86 -4.66 8.84 10.49
CA THR A 86 -5.10 9.50 11.73
C THR A 86 -4.84 8.61 12.95
N SER A 87 -5.06 7.31 12.79
CA SER A 87 -4.79 6.27 13.77
C SER A 87 -4.55 4.93 13.08
N SER A 88 -4.42 3.85 13.85
CA SER A 88 -4.31 2.50 13.33
C SER A 88 -5.11 1.51 14.16
N PHE A 89 -5.68 0.51 13.46
CA PHE A 89 -6.48 -0.53 14.09
C PHE A 89 -5.99 -1.93 13.71
N SER A 90 -6.05 -2.83 14.69
CA SER A 90 -5.94 -4.26 14.47
C SER A 90 -7.27 -4.81 14.01
N MET A 91 -7.27 -5.60 12.95
CA MET A 91 -8.45 -6.18 12.33
C MET A 91 -8.34 -7.69 12.28
N GLN A 92 -9.46 -8.36 12.49
CA GLN A 92 -9.55 -9.81 12.49
C GLN A 92 -10.66 -10.27 11.56
N LYS A 93 -10.36 -11.27 10.72
CA LYS A 93 -11.33 -11.95 9.89
C LYS A 93 -11.22 -13.46 10.09
N TRP A 94 -12.28 -14.05 10.61
CA TRP A 94 -12.41 -15.51 10.70
C TRP A 94 -12.98 -16.09 9.41
N VAL A 95 -12.32 -17.09 8.88
CA VAL A 95 -12.70 -17.80 7.66
C VAL A 95 -12.80 -19.28 7.96
N LYS A 96 -13.77 -19.96 7.35
CA LYS A 96 -14.07 -21.37 7.69
C LYS A 96 -12.98 -22.32 7.21
N ASN A 97 -12.40 -22.06 6.06
CA ASN A 97 -11.40 -22.89 5.40
C ASN A 97 -10.50 -22.06 4.49
N GLU A 98 -9.43 -22.66 3.98
CA GLU A 98 -8.48 -22.00 3.07
C GLU A 98 -9.10 -21.58 1.73
N GLU A 99 -10.09 -22.31 1.23
CA GLU A 99 -10.79 -21.95 -0.01
C GLU A 99 -11.58 -20.64 0.14
N GLU A 100 -12.17 -20.43 1.31
CA GLU A 100 -12.83 -19.16 1.62
C GLU A 100 -11.82 -18.05 1.85
N ALA A 101 -10.63 -18.36 2.38
CA ALA A 101 -9.55 -17.40 2.58
C ALA A 101 -9.04 -16.80 1.27
N GLN A 102 -9.07 -17.55 0.17
CA GLN A 102 -8.69 -17.04 -1.15
C GLN A 102 -9.57 -15.86 -1.61
N LYS A 103 -10.83 -15.77 -1.15
CA LYS A 103 -11.71 -14.62 -1.45
C LYS A 103 -11.21 -13.33 -0.79
N PHE A 104 -10.41 -13.46 0.26
CA PHE A 104 -9.80 -12.35 0.98
C PHE A 104 -8.34 -12.10 0.59
N ASP A 105 -7.88 -12.68 -0.53
CA ASP A 105 -6.53 -12.47 -1.08
C ASP A 105 -6.25 -10.99 -1.47
N ILE A 106 -7.28 -10.16 -1.48
CA ILE A 106 -7.17 -8.70 -1.60
C ILE A 106 -6.53 -8.04 -0.38
N ILE A 107 -6.52 -8.73 0.80
CA ILE A 107 -5.90 -8.24 2.02
C ILE A 107 -4.39 -8.49 1.91
N LYS A 108 -3.67 -7.54 1.33
CA LYS A 108 -2.22 -7.59 1.16
C LYS A 108 -1.57 -6.35 1.72
N LYS A 109 -0.30 -6.46 2.09
CA LYS A 109 0.48 -5.29 2.49
C LYS A 109 0.48 -4.24 1.39
N ASN A 110 0.28 -2.99 1.76
CA ASN A 110 0.16 -1.82 0.89
C ASN A 110 -1.12 -1.77 0.02
N SER A 111 -2.10 -2.65 0.23
CA SER A 111 -3.41 -2.49 -0.40
C SER A 111 -4.26 -1.45 0.33
N TRP A 112 -5.00 -0.64 -0.42
CA TRP A 112 -6.02 0.26 0.11
C TRP A 112 -7.35 -0.46 0.15
N LEU A 113 -7.91 -0.55 1.35
CA LEU A 113 -9.14 -1.29 1.60
C LEU A 113 -10.16 -0.41 2.30
N ARG A 114 -11.42 -0.65 1.97
CA ARG A 114 -12.56 -0.23 2.77
C ARG A 114 -13.11 -1.44 3.48
N VAL A 115 -13.22 -1.35 4.79
CA VAL A 115 -13.54 -2.46 5.67
C VAL A 115 -14.74 -2.12 6.53
N ARG A 116 -15.71 -3.01 6.61
CA ARG A 116 -16.86 -2.88 7.52
C ARG A 116 -16.81 -3.98 8.57
N GLY A 117 -17.04 -3.61 9.81
CA GLY A 117 -17.04 -4.55 10.92
C GLY A 117 -17.55 -3.95 12.21
N ASN A 118 -17.43 -4.73 13.27
CA ASN A 118 -17.72 -4.31 14.64
C ASN A 118 -16.40 -4.16 15.40
N VAL A 119 -16.27 -3.08 16.13
CA VAL A 119 -15.13 -2.83 17.02
C VAL A 119 -15.48 -3.34 18.42
N GLU A 120 -14.67 -4.23 18.94
CA GLU A 120 -14.83 -4.87 20.24
C GLU A 120 -13.48 -4.87 20.98
N VAL A 121 -13.53 -4.91 22.31
CA VAL A 121 -12.32 -5.09 23.11
C VAL A 121 -11.85 -6.53 23.03
N ASN A 122 -10.64 -6.73 22.56
CA ASN A 122 -10.02 -8.04 22.54
C ASN A 122 -9.68 -8.49 23.98
N ASN A 123 -10.24 -9.60 24.40
CA ASN A 123 -10.08 -10.11 25.76
C ASN A 123 -8.62 -10.50 26.12
N PHE A 124 -7.76 -10.71 25.12
CA PHE A 124 -6.37 -11.11 25.34
C PHE A 124 -5.42 -9.91 25.38
N THR A 125 -5.57 -8.98 24.45
CA THR A 125 -4.69 -7.80 24.35
C THR A 125 -5.25 -6.59 25.09
N ARG A 126 -6.55 -6.59 25.40
CA ARG A 126 -7.34 -5.48 25.93
C ARG A 126 -7.39 -4.24 25.04
N ASP A 127 -6.98 -4.39 23.79
CA ASP A 127 -7.04 -3.35 22.79
C ASP A 127 -8.33 -3.45 21.97
N LEU A 128 -8.77 -2.34 21.41
CA LEU A 128 -9.86 -2.33 20.45
C LEU A 128 -9.43 -3.02 19.17
N THR A 129 -10.23 -3.99 18.73
CA THR A 129 -10.00 -4.77 17.52
C THR A 129 -11.28 -4.83 16.70
N MET A 130 -11.18 -4.65 15.39
CA MET A 130 -12.33 -4.76 14.51
C MET A 130 -12.52 -6.20 14.03
N ASN A 131 -13.68 -6.76 14.31
CA ASN A 131 -14.16 -8.01 13.70
C ASN A 131 -14.75 -7.71 12.31
N VAL A 132 -14.01 -8.06 11.28
CA VAL A 132 -14.31 -7.69 9.88
C VAL A 132 -15.43 -8.55 9.32
N GLN A 133 -16.46 -7.91 8.78
CA GLN A 133 -17.57 -8.55 8.06
C GLN A 133 -17.31 -8.53 6.56
N ASP A 134 -17.12 -7.34 5.99
CA ASP A 134 -16.93 -7.12 4.56
C ASP A 134 -15.64 -6.36 4.28
N VAL A 135 -15.01 -6.67 3.15
CA VAL A 135 -13.79 -6.01 2.66
C VAL A 135 -13.96 -5.68 1.19
N GLN A 136 -13.56 -4.50 0.81
CA GLN A 136 -13.54 -4.03 -0.57
C GLN A 136 -12.22 -3.33 -0.87
N GLU A 137 -11.62 -3.63 -2.01
CA GLU A 137 -10.46 -2.90 -2.50
C GLU A 137 -10.89 -1.52 -3.03
N VAL A 138 -10.15 -0.49 -2.64
CA VAL A 138 -10.40 0.90 -3.04
C VAL A 138 -9.22 1.40 -3.85
N VAL A 139 -9.49 2.10 -4.93
CA VAL A 139 -8.45 2.78 -5.69
C VAL A 139 -8.04 4.03 -4.94
N HIS A 140 -6.87 4.02 -4.37
CA HIS A 140 -6.30 5.20 -3.72
C HIS A 140 -5.50 6.02 -4.74
N TYR A 141 -5.74 7.33 -4.74
CA TYR A 141 -4.95 8.24 -5.54
C TYR A 141 -3.58 8.44 -4.88
N GLU A 142 -2.56 7.88 -5.50
CA GLU A 142 -1.19 8.16 -5.09
C GLU A 142 -0.86 9.64 -5.32
N ARG A 143 -0.06 10.20 -4.42
CA ARG A 143 0.49 11.53 -4.60
C ARG A 143 1.27 11.58 -5.92
N LYS A 144 1.01 12.62 -6.68
CA LYS A 144 1.72 12.91 -7.94
C LYS A 144 2.45 14.23 -7.79
N ASP A 145 3.53 14.39 -8.52
CA ASP A 145 4.13 15.69 -8.70
C ASP A 145 3.16 16.57 -9.49
N LEU A 146 2.74 17.68 -8.88
CA LEU A 146 1.81 18.64 -9.48
C LEU A 146 2.54 19.76 -10.20
N MET A 147 3.88 19.79 -10.17
CA MET A 147 4.66 20.82 -10.86
C MET A 147 4.56 20.61 -12.38
N PRO A 148 4.29 21.68 -13.16
CA PRO A 148 4.27 21.60 -14.61
C PRO A 148 5.58 21.07 -15.18
N GLU A 149 5.47 20.32 -16.27
CA GLU A 149 6.64 19.81 -16.98
C GLU A 149 7.46 20.99 -17.51
N GLY A 150 8.73 21.09 -17.14
CA GLY A 150 9.59 22.23 -17.47
C GLY A 150 9.83 23.23 -16.33
N GLU A 151 8.98 23.25 -15.32
CA GLU A 151 9.16 24.05 -14.11
C GLU A 151 9.68 23.21 -12.93
N ARG A 152 9.87 21.91 -13.14
CA ARG A 152 10.35 20.97 -12.11
C ARG A 152 11.74 21.36 -11.65
N ARG A 153 11.84 21.58 -10.34
CA ARG A 153 13.08 21.91 -9.67
C ARG A 153 13.87 20.64 -9.38
N VAL A 154 15.17 20.68 -9.62
CA VAL A 154 16.08 19.64 -9.13
C VAL A 154 16.38 19.91 -7.66
N GLU A 155 16.17 18.93 -6.80
CA GLU A 155 16.51 19.03 -5.39
C GLU A 155 17.98 18.65 -5.19
N PHE A 156 18.76 19.60 -4.66
CA PHE A 156 20.20 19.41 -4.40
C PHE A 156 20.52 19.04 -2.96
N HIS A 157 19.51 19.08 -2.08
CA HIS A 157 19.72 18.84 -0.67
C HIS A 157 18.50 18.17 -0.06
N ALA A 158 18.62 16.90 0.29
CA ALA A 158 17.58 16.13 0.95
C ALA A 158 18.16 15.36 2.14
N HIS A 159 17.44 15.36 3.25
CA HIS A 159 17.80 14.59 4.44
C HIS A 159 17.03 13.26 4.45
N THR A 160 17.68 12.23 4.98
CA THR A 160 17.11 10.90 5.16
C THR A 160 17.20 10.48 6.62
N ASN A 161 16.68 9.30 6.95
CA ASN A 161 16.81 8.69 8.28
C ASN A 161 18.28 8.49 8.73
N MET A 162 19.25 8.61 7.82
CA MET A 162 20.68 8.62 8.13
C MET A 162 21.13 9.92 8.80
N SER A 163 20.38 11.00 8.66
CA SER A 163 20.60 12.27 9.34
C SER A 163 19.90 12.25 10.70
N THR A 164 20.66 12.19 11.78
CA THR A 164 20.12 12.02 13.13
C THR A 164 19.10 13.12 13.46
N MET A 165 17.85 12.72 13.77
CA MET A 165 16.72 13.57 14.14
C MET A 165 16.24 14.59 13.10
N ASP A 166 16.68 14.47 11.84
CA ASP A 166 16.38 15.46 10.80
C ASP A 166 15.28 14.98 9.84
N ALA A 167 15.25 13.67 9.51
CA ALA A 167 14.27 13.13 8.59
C ALA A 167 13.92 11.67 8.88
N LEU A 168 12.74 11.25 8.41
CA LEU A 168 12.23 9.89 8.58
C LEU A 168 12.39 9.00 7.34
N PRO A 169 12.29 9.53 6.08
CA PRO A 169 12.29 8.69 4.91
C PRO A 169 13.65 8.04 4.65
N GLU A 170 13.61 6.82 4.14
CA GLU A 170 14.79 6.10 3.69
C GLU A 170 15.29 6.65 2.34
N VAL A 171 16.56 6.40 2.01
CA VAL A 171 17.16 6.83 0.75
C VAL A 171 16.39 6.27 -0.44
N GLU A 172 16.03 4.99 -0.37
CA GLU A 172 15.28 4.27 -1.40
C GLU A 172 13.91 4.88 -1.64
N GLU A 173 13.24 5.36 -0.60
CA GLU A 173 11.92 6.02 -0.71
C GLU A 173 12.03 7.35 -1.45
N ILE A 174 13.03 8.16 -1.14
CA ILE A 174 13.25 9.46 -1.79
C ILE A 174 13.60 9.26 -3.26
N VAL A 175 14.59 8.41 -3.54
CA VAL A 175 15.05 8.14 -4.91
C VAL A 175 13.96 7.44 -5.73
N GLY A 176 13.28 6.47 -5.15
CA GLY A 176 12.18 5.76 -5.79
C GLY A 176 11.01 6.70 -6.13
N THR A 177 10.66 7.63 -5.24
CA THR A 177 9.61 8.62 -5.48
C THR A 177 10.02 9.62 -6.56
N ALA A 178 11.25 10.11 -6.53
CA ALA A 178 11.78 11.00 -7.54
C ALA A 178 11.78 10.35 -8.93
N ALA A 179 12.22 9.10 -9.02
CA ALA A 179 12.20 8.32 -10.27
C ALA A 179 10.76 8.09 -10.77
N LYS A 180 9.82 7.76 -9.87
CA LYS A 180 8.41 7.57 -10.18
C LYS A 180 7.75 8.84 -10.71
N TRP A 181 8.17 9.99 -10.22
CA TRP A 181 7.68 11.30 -10.67
C TRP A 181 8.42 11.83 -11.89
N GLY A 182 9.43 11.12 -12.39
CA GLY A 182 10.21 11.50 -13.56
C GLY A 182 11.16 12.67 -13.33
N HIS A 183 11.64 12.86 -12.10
CA HIS A 183 12.71 13.81 -11.80
C HIS A 183 14.00 13.33 -12.46
N LYS A 184 14.81 14.28 -12.93
CA LYS A 184 16.09 14.03 -13.61
C LYS A 184 17.24 14.24 -12.65
#